data_067c2ecaef1fc48f1eca09bb9e729321
#
_entry.id   067c2ecaef1fc48f1eca09bb9e729321
#
_cell.length_a   1.000
_cell.length_b   1.000
_cell.length_c   1.000
_cell.angle_alpha   90.00
_cell.angle_beta   90.00
_cell.angle_gamma   90.00
#
_symmetry.space_group_name_H-M   'P 1'
#
loop_
_entity.id
_entity.type
_entity.pdbx_description
1 polymer ?
#
loop_
_entity_poly.entity_id
_entity_poly.type
_entity_poly.pdbx_seq_one_letter_code
_entity_poly.pdbx_strand_id
1 'polypeptide(L)'
;MATERLSMRKTREILRLKWVLKRSHREIKRAAGVGLATVTDTIARATAAHLDWPAIDALSDDELEHRLYPKAAAGAERPLPDPATLDVELRKVGVTLRLLHLEYVERTPAGAYGYTQFCDHYRAWKQTQLVTMRQVHRAGDKLFVDYSGKKPCIVDAETGARVEVELFVAVLGASNYSYVEATRTQTVADWVMSHVRALEYFGGAPAAIVPDQLKSGVTRPCRYEPGVQRTYDELGQHYGTVIFPARPRHAKDKAKVEVGVQIAQRWILARLRNQTFFSLEELNERIAELLEDLNTRVMVRYKASRRDLFEQLERSVLKPLPKDRFVYGEWKKATVNIDYHVAYDDHFYSVPYRLQGQEVWIRATALTIEIFHSQTRVASHLRSYHRGRHTTADEHRSVAHLKHAEWTPERIVRWAQTIGDHTAQLVEKILIERKHPEHGFRSCLGIIRLDKKYGRDRLEAACARALAVGGRSYSHVNAILQHGLDRAALPTRDAEPSTPIAHNNVRGPDYYN
;
A
#
# COMPACT_ATOMS: atom_id res chain seq x y z
N MET A 1 -44.69 -20.29 -9.45
CA MET A 1 -44.07 -21.58 -9.14
C MET A 1 -44.78 -22.64 -9.98
N ALA A 2 -44.05 -23.36 -10.82
CA ALA A 2 -44.62 -24.47 -11.59
C ALA A 2 -44.94 -25.59 -10.60
N THR A 3 -46.20 -25.97 -10.52
CA THR A 3 -46.66 -27.06 -9.66
C THR A 3 -46.10 -28.38 -10.18
N GLU A 4 -45.36 -29.07 -9.32
CA GLU A 4 -44.77 -30.37 -9.66
C GLU A 4 -45.84 -31.34 -10.12
N ARG A 5 -45.60 -32.01 -11.24
CA ARG A 5 -46.58 -32.96 -11.83
C ARG A 5 -46.74 -34.15 -10.91
N LEU A 6 -47.99 -34.64 -10.81
CA LEU A 6 -48.30 -35.91 -10.12
C LEU A 6 -47.58 -37.08 -10.79
N SER A 7 -47.07 -38.01 -9.98
CA SER A 7 -46.53 -39.27 -10.50
C SER A 7 -47.64 -40.08 -11.20
N MET A 8 -47.30 -40.81 -12.28
CA MET A 8 -48.29 -41.64 -13.00
C MET A 8 -48.95 -42.66 -12.10
N ARG A 9 -48.27 -43.17 -11.10
CA ARG A 9 -48.85 -44.03 -10.04
C ARG A 9 -50.02 -43.35 -9.32
N LYS A 10 -49.86 -42.09 -8.89
CA LYS A 10 -50.94 -41.33 -8.25
C LYS A 10 -52.08 -40.98 -9.22
N THR A 11 -51.72 -40.66 -10.44
CA THR A 11 -52.68 -40.40 -11.53
C THR A 11 -53.57 -41.63 -11.77
N ARG A 12 -52.98 -42.81 -11.88
CA ARG A 12 -53.67 -44.08 -12.05
C ARG A 12 -54.59 -44.38 -10.87
N GLU A 13 -54.15 -44.13 -9.63
CA GLU A 13 -54.95 -44.30 -8.44
C GLU A 13 -56.20 -43.39 -8.39
N ILE A 14 -56.06 -42.13 -8.80
CA ILE A 14 -57.18 -41.19 -8.94
C ILE A 14 -58.22 -41.71 -9.94
N LEU A 15 -57.77 -42.18 -11.10
CA LEU A 15 -58.66 -42.71 -12.17
C LEU A 15 -59.32 -44.01 -11.71
N ARG A 16 -58.65 -44.93 -11.03
CA ARG A 16 -59.21 -46.14 -10.40
C ARG A 16 -60.30 -45.82 -9.42
N LEU A 17 -60.01 -44.90 -8.47
CA LEU A 17 -60.97 -44.46 -7.46
C LEU A 17 -62.25 -43.87 -8.09
N LYS A 18 -62.09 -43.16 -9.23
CA LYS A 18 -63.24 -42.59 -9.96
C LYS A 18 -64.07 -43.63 -10.72
N TRP A 19 -63.43 -44.44 -11.57
CA TRP A 19 -64.13 -45.25 -12.52
C TRP A 19 -64.46 -46.68 -12.06
N VAL A 20 -63.58 -47.26 -11.23
CA VAL A 20 -63.79 -48.58 -10.66
C VAL A 20 -64.63 -48.51 -9.38
N LEU A 21 -64.13 -47.66 -8.44
CA LEU A 21 -64.75 -47.55 -7.11
C LEU A 21 -65.85 -46.47 -7.01
N LYS A 22 -66.15 -45.79 -8.12
CA LYS A 22 -67.22 -44.76 -8.31
C LYS A 22 -67.24 -43.71 -7.18
N ARG A 23 -66.06 -43.31 -6.66
CA ARG A 23 -65.95 -42.33 -5.58
C ARG A 23 -66.17 -40.92 -6.07
N SER A 24 -66.66 -40.04 -5.18
CA SER A 24 -66.81 -38.61 -5.45
C SER A 24 -65.46 -37.92 -5.47
N HIS A 25 -65.32 -36.78 -6.18
CA HIS A 25 -64.08 -36.01 -6.22
C HIS A 25 -63.55 -35.60 -4.84
N ARG A 26 -64.45 -35.38 -3.85
CA ARG A 26 -64.09 -35.06 -2.47
C ARG A 26 -63.49 -36.24 -1.70
N GLU A 27 -64.01 -37.45 -1.95
CA GLU A 27 -63.47 -38.69 -1.36
C GLU A 27 -62.10 -39.02 -1.99
N ILE A 28 -61.96 -38.84 -3.32
CA ILE A 28 -60.72 -39.06 -4.06
C ILE A 28 -59.64 -38.09 -3.56
N LYS A 29 -60.00 -36.82 -3.37
CA LYS A 29 -59.08 -35.81 -2.77
C LYS A 29 -58.54 -36.32 -1.43
N ARG A 30 -59.36 -36.81 -0.53
CA ARG A 30 -58.97 -37.32 0.79
C ARG A 30 -58.15 -38.60 0.70
N ALA A 31 -58.50 -39.52 -0.17
CA ALA A 31 -57.81 -40.80 -0.32
C ALA A 31 -56.46 -40.67 -1.00
N ALA A 32 -56.33 -39.86 -2.04
CA ALA A 32 -55.10 -39.67 -2.80
C ALA A 32 -54.18 -38.57 -2.22
N GLY A 33 -54.67 -37.77 -1.25
CA GLY A 33 -53.88 -36.69 -0.61
C GLY A 33 -53.51 -35.56 -1.56
N VAL A 34 -54.38 -35.21 -2.55
CA VAL A 34 -54.11 -34.21 -3.60
C VAL A 34 -55.15 -33.09 -3.57
N GLY A 35 -54.93 -31.99 -4.26
CA GLY A 35 -55.87 -30.88 -4.41
C GLY A 35 -57.16 -31.30 -5.18
N LEU A 36 -58.31 -30.69 -4.86
CA LEU A 36 -59.57 -30.98 -5.58
C LEU A 36 -59.46 -30.62 -7.09
N ALA A 37 -58.83 -29.49 -7.38
CA ALA A 37 -58.57 -29.08 -8.76
C ALA A 37 -57.75 -30.14 -9.52
N THR A 38 -56.71 -30.68 -8.91
CA THR A 38 -55.86 -31.73 -9.48
C THR A 38 -56.64 -33.00 -9.81
N VAL A 39 -57.59 -33.40 -8.88
CA VAL A 39 -58.49 -34.55 -9.16
C VAL A 39 -59.38 -34.26 -10.35
N THR A 40 -60.00 -33.08 -10.42
CA THR A 40 -60.88 -32.66 -11.48
C THR A 40 -60.14 -32.60 -12.84
N ASP A 41 -58.98 -31.99 -12.86
CA ASP A 41 -58.16 -31.86 -14.08
C ASP A 41 -57.67 -33.22 -14.56
N THR A 42 -57.24 -34.11 -13.68
CA THR A 42 -56.79 -35.46 -14.05
C THR A 42 -57.91 -36.25 -14.71
N ILE A 43 -59.13 -36.23 -14.14
CA ILE A 43 -60.33 -36.93 -14.67
C ILE A 43 -60.75 -36.29 -16.01
N ALA A 44 -60.79 -34.96 -16.07
CA ALA A 44 -61.14 -34.26 -17.32
C ALA A 44 -60.19 -34.59 -18.46
N ARG A 45 -58.87 -34.63 -18.22
CA ARG A 45 -57.88 -35.03 -19.21
C ARG A 45 -58.05 -36.48 -19.70
N ALA A 46 -58.25 -37.40 -18.77
CA ALA A 46 -58.46 -38.80 -19.13
C ALA A 46 -59.76 -38.98 -19.89
N THR A 47 -60.84 -38.24 -19.57
CA THR A 47 -62.07 -38.20 -20.34
C THR A 47 -61.88 -37.61 -21.74
N ALA A 48 -61.14 -36.50 -21.87
CA ALA A 48 -60.79 -35.87 -23.15
C ALA A 48 -59.93 -36.79 -24.06
N ALA A 49 -59.07 -37.61 -23.42
CA ALA A 49 -58.26 -38.61 -24.09
C ALA A 49 -59.01 -39.90 -24.43
N HIS A 50 -60.33 -39.96 -24.15
CA HIS A 50 -61.18 -41.14 -24.39
C HIS A 50 -60.62 -42.41 -23.71
N LEU A 51 -60.03 -42.29 -22.51
CA LEU A 51 -59.47 -43.39 -21.75
C LEU A 51 -60.55 -43.92 -20.80
N ASP A 52 -60.76 -45.18 -20.76
CA ASP A 52 -61.56 -45.93 -19.78
C ASP A 52 -60.65 -46.76 -18.84
N TRP A 53 -61.20 -47.37 -17.77
CA TRP A 53 -60.37 -48.11 -16.83
C TRP A 53 -59.70 -49.34 -17.43
N PRO A 54 -60.35 -50.19 -18.26
CA PRO A 54 -59.68 -51.31 -18.91
C PRO A 54 -58.50 -50.89 -19.81
N ALA A 55 -58.63 -49.79 -20.52
CA ALA A 55 -57.55 -49.24 -21.32
C ALA A 55 -56.38 -48.70 -20.42
N ILE A 56 -56.71 -48.00 -19.34
CA ILE A 56 -55.68 -47.45 -18.43
C ILE A 56 -54.93 -48.56 -17.72
N ASP A 57 -55.58 -49.64 -17.33
CA ASP A 57 -54.94 -50.75 -16.62
C ASP A 57 -53.96 -51.53 -17.53
N ALA A 58 -54.23 -51.57 -18.83
CA ALA A 58 -53.38 -52.20 -19.81
C ALA A 58 -52.19 -51.36 -20.28
N LEU A 59 -52.18 -50.00 -20.06
CA LEU A 59 -51.14 -49.11 -20.54
C LEU A 59 -49.96 -49.10 -19.51
N SER A 60 -48.75 -48.99 -20.07
CA SER A 60 -47.59 -48.63 -19.23
C SER A 60 -47.70 -47.17 -18.69
N ASP A 61 -46.92 -46.82 -17.66
CA ASP A 61 -46.93 -45.47 -17.12
C ASP A 61 -46.48 -44.42 -18.17
N ASP A 62 -45.54 -44.76 -19.04
CA ASP A 62 -45.06 -43.89 -20.13
C ASP A 62 -46.13 -43.67 -21.23
N GLU A 63 -46.87 -44.75 -21.58
CA GLU A 63 -47.96 -44.65 -22.55
C GLU A 63 -49.15 -43.87 -21.98
N LEU A 64 -49.47 -44.07 -20.72
CA LEU A 64 -50.50 -43.30 -20.03
C LEU A 64 -50.13 -41.82 -19.95
N GLU A 65 -48.87 -41.49 -19.63
CA GLU A 65 -48.36 -40.12 -19.64
C GLU A 65 -48.47 -39.49 -21.02
N HIS A 66 -48.07 -40.19 -22.06
CA HIS A 66 -48.14 -39.72 -23.46
C HIS A 66 -49.58 -39.42 -23.90
N ARG A 67 -50.57 -40.22 -23.47
CA ARG A 67 -51.99 -40.03 -23.83
C ARG A 67 -52.63 -38.91 -23.00
N LEU A 68 -52.33 -38.83 -21.71
CA LEU A 68 -52.89 -37.78 -20.84
C LEU A 68 -52.24 -36.40 -21.07
N TYR A 69 -50.99 -36.39 -21.51
CA TYR A 69 -50.21 -35.20 -21.78
C TYR A 69 -49.51 -35.25 -23.14
N PRO A 70 -50.30 -35.26 -24.24
CA PRO A 70 -49.69 -35.24 -25.55
C PRO A 70 -48.75 -34.04 -25.64
N LYS A 71 -47.50 -34.29 -25.98
CA LYS A 71 -46.60 -33.19 -26.30
C LYS A 71 -47.26 -32.41 -27.44
N ALA A 72 -47.54 -31.14 -27.21
CA ALA A 72 -47.97 -30.24 -28.28
C ALA A 72 -47.03 -30.48 -29.46
N ALA A 73 -47.60 -30.69 -30.66
CA ALA A 73 -46.83 -30.89 -31.88
C ALA A 73 -45.71 -29.90 -31.91
N ALA A 74 -44.46 -30.37 -32.05
CA ALA A 74 -43.30 -29.54 -32.03
C ALA A 74 -43.52 -28.38 -33.01
N GLY A 75 -43.88 -27.22 -32.46
CA GLY A 75 -43.92 -25.99 -33.26
C GLY A 75 -42.57 -25.90 -33.95
N ALA A 76 -42.53 -25.43 -35.18
CA ALA A 76 -41.36 -25.34 -36.04
C ALA A 76 -40.08 -25.10 -35.20
N GLU A 77 -39.07 -25.97 -35.32
CA GLU A 77 -37.86 -25.92 -34.55
C GLU A 77 -37.31 -24.49 -34.62
N ARG A 78 -37.38 -23.78 -33.50
CA ARG A 78 -36.85 -22.44 -33.42
C ARG A 78 -35.32 -22.55 -33.49
N PRO A 79 -34.67 -21.88 -34.45
CA PRO A 79 -33.21 -21.95 -34.54
C PRO A 79 -32.58 -21.45 -33.24
N LEU A 80 -31.86 -22.33 -32.56
CA LEU A 80 -31.14 -21.99 -31.36
C LEU A 80 -29.98 -21.05 -31.70
N PRO A 81 -29.79 -19.95 -30.95
CA PRO A 81 -28.59 -19.12 -31.11
C PRO A 81 -27.36 -19.96 -30.77
N ASP A 82 -26.32 -19.91 -31.61
CA ASP A 82 -25.06 -20.58 -31.29
C ASP A 82 -24.33 -19.86 -30.15
N PRO A 83 -24.28 -20.43 -28.93
CA PRO A 83 -23.73 -19.75 -27.77
C PRO A 83 -22.21 -19.64 -27.83
N ALA A 84 -21.50 -20.47 -28.61
CA ALA A 84 -20.05 -20.37 -28.78
C ALA A 84 -19.68 -19.12 -29.58
N THR A 85 -20.41 -18.89 -30.69
CA THR A 85 -20.24 -17.66 -31.47
C THR A 85 -20.61 -16.43 -30.66
N LEU A 86 -21.68 -16.48 -29.85
CA LEU A 86 -22.03 -15.36 -28.95
C LEU A 86 -20.93 -15.04 -27.96
N ASP A 87 -20.25 -16.03 -27.40
CA ASP A 87 -19.14 -15.80 -26.45
C ASP A 87 -17.92 -15.15 -27.12
N VAL A 88 -17.64 -15.51 -28.36
CA VAL A 88 -16.56 -14.88 -29.14
C VAL A 88 -16.89 -13.43 -29.46
N GLU A 89 -18.11 -13.14 -29.91
CA GLU A 89 -18.55 -11.79 -30.25
C GLU A 89 -18.57 -10.86 -29.00
N LEU A 90 -19.03 -11.35 -27.86
CA LEU A 90 -19.06 -10.59 -26.60
C LEU A 90 -17.67 -10.15 -26.09
N ARG A 91 -16.58 -10.72 -26.60
CA ARG A 91 -15.22 -10.29 -26.27
C ARG A 91 -14.79 -9.04 -27.04
N LYS A 92 -15.52 -8.68 -28.09
CA LYS A 92 -15.25 -7.47 -28.87
C LYS A 92 -15.74 -6.23 -28.13
N VAL A 93 -15.00 -5.13 -28.26
CA VAL A 93 -15.37 -3.87 -27.60
C VAL A 93 -16.70 -3.34 -28.11
N GLY A 94 -17.60 -3.00 -27.19
CA GLY A 94 -18.91 -2.43 -27.49
C GLY A 94 -20.00 -3.44 -27.83
N VAL A 95 -19.70 -4.74 -27.96
CA VAL A 95 -20.70 -5.79 -28.23
C VAL A 95 -21.41 -6.17 -26.93
N THR A 96 -22.75 -6.19 -27.00
CA THR A 96 -23.62 -6.54 -25.86
C THR A 96 -24.56 -7.68 -26.24
N LEU A 97 -25.06 -8.43 -25.24
CA LEU A 97 -26.08 -9.46 -25.47
C LEU A 97 -27.33 -8.88 -26.14
N ARG A 98 -27.66 -7.61 -25.89
CA ARG A 98 -28.81 -6.94 -26.54
C ARG A 98 -28.58 -6.75 -28.03
N LEU A 99 -27.38 -6.32 -28.43
CA LEU A 99 -27.01 -6.19 -29.85
C LEU A 99 -27.06 -7.55 -30.56
N LEU A 100 -26.44 -8.58 -29.97
CA LEU A 100 -26.40 -9.92 -30.52
C LEU A 100 -27.82 -10.55 -30.66
N HIS A 101 -28.71 -10.22 -29.72
CA HIS A 101 -30.11 -10.64 -29.82
C HIS A 101 -30.83 -9.94 -30.98
N LEU A 102 -30.60 -8.65 -31.21
CA LEU A 102 -31.18 -7.94 -32.39
C LEU A 102 -30.70 -8.57 -33.70
N GLU A 103 -29.42 -8.81 -33.83
CA GLU A 103 -28.83 -9.49 -34.98
C GLU A 103 -29.37 -10.92 -35.16
N TYR A 104 -29.61 -11.66 -34.08
CA TYR A 104 -30.22 -12.98 -34.11
C TYR A 104 -31.65 -12.90 -34.59
N VAL A 105 -32.47 -11.95 -34.16
CA VAL A 105 -33.85 -11.73 -34.59
C VAL A 105 -33.89 -11.36 -36.08
N GLU A 106 -32.99 -10.52 -36.56
CA GLU A 106 -32.87 -10.12 -37.96
C GLU A 106 -32.55 -11.31 -38.87
N ARG A 107 -31.69 -12.23 -38.44
CA ARG A 107 -31.35 -13.46 -39.18
C ARG A 107 -32.43 -14.52 -39.09
N THR A 108 -33.33 -14.43 -38.14
CA THR A 108 -34.33 -15.46 -37.83
C THR A 108 -35.71 -14.84 -37.65
N PRO A 109 -36.27 -14.19 -38.68
CA PRO A 109 -37.52 -13.43 -38.55
C PRO A 109 -38.74 -14.31 -38.21
N ALA A 110 -38.71 -15.60 -38.58
CA ALA A 110 -39.77 -16.54 -38.23
C ALA A 110 -39.30 -17.50 -37.13
N GLY A 111 -39.63 -17.19 -35.86
CA GLY A 111 -39.43 -18.11 -34.76
C GLY A 111 -38.25 -17.80 -33.82
N ALA A 112 -37.72 -16.57 -33.84
CA ALA A 112 -36.68 -16.15 -32.90
C ALA A 112 -37.10 -16.26 -31.42
N TYR A 113 -36.17 -16.63 -30.55
CA TYR A 113 -36.39 -16.61 -29.10
C TYR A 113 -36.46 -15.16 -28.58
N GLY A 114 -37.34 -14.91 -27.62
CA GLY A 114 -37.35 -13.64 -26.92
C GLY A 114 -36.04 -13.41 -26.14
N TYR A 115 -35.72 -12.14 -25.86
CA TYR A 115 -34.46 -11.73 -25.26
C TYR A 115 -34.11 -12.50 -23.97
N THR A 116 -35.11 -12.75 -23.10
CA THR A 116 -34.89 -13.49 -21.85
C THR A 116 -34.43 -14.91 -22.10
N GLN A 117 -35.16 -15.63 -23.00
CA GLN A 117 -34.82 -17.01 -23.37
C GLN A 117 -33.46 -17.10 -24.08
N PHE A 118 -33.17 -16.13 -24.96
CA PHE A 118 -31.87 -16.02 -25.63
C PHE A 118 -30.74 -15.88 -24.60
N CYS A 119 -30.91 -15.01 -23.61
CA CYS A 119 -29.94 -14.85 -22.51
C CYS A 119 -29.84 -16.12 -21.65
N ASP A 120 -30.95 -16.81 -21.40
CA ASP A 120 -30.96 -18.05 -20.60
C ASP A 120 -30.24 -19.20 -21.32
N HIS A 121 -30.41 -19.35 -22.62
CA HIS A 121 -29.66 -20.32 -23.44
C HIS A 121 -28.15 -20.04 -23.38
N TYR A 122 -27.73 -18.78 -23.54
CA TYR A 122 -26.32 -18.41 -23.43
C TYR A 122 -25.79 -18.66 -22.02
N ARG A 123 -26.52 -18.31 -20.97
CA ARG A 123 -26.10 -18.53 -19.56
C ARG A 123 -25.96 -20.01 -19.23
N ALA A 124 -26.94 -20.82 -19.65
CA ALA A 124 -26.92 -22.27 -19.46
C ALA A 124 -25.67 -22.88 -20.10
N TRP A 125 -25.41 -22.54 -21.36
CA TRP A 125 -24.18 -22.98 -22.03
C TRP A 125 -22.91 -22.47 -21.35
N LYS A 126 -22.87 -21.22 -20.97
CA LYS A 126 -21.70 -20.63 -20.28
C LYS A 126 -21.39 -21.33 -18.94
N GLN A 127 -22.43 -21.78 -18.23
CA GLN A 127 -22.25 -22.56 -17.01
C GLN A 127 -21.60 -23.91 -17.27
N THR A 128 -21.90 -24.56 -18.42
CA THR A 128 -21.24 -25.82 -18.78
C THR A 128 -19.79 -25.66 -19.20
N GLN A 129 -19.41 -24.48 -19.73
CA GLN A 129 -18.02 -24.13 -20.08
C GLN A 129 -17.15 -23.75 -18.88
N LEU A 130 -17.77 -23.36 -17.76
CA LEU A 130 -17.07 -22.98 -16.53
C LEU A 130 -16.64 -24.23 -15.74
N VAL A 131 -15.81 -25.07 -16.36
CA VAL A 131 -15.12 -26.13 -15.61
C VAL A 131 -14.07 -25.46 -14.75
N THR A 132 -14.41 -25.25 -13.48
CA THR A 132 -13.48 -24.68 -12.51
C THR A 132 -12.76 -25.83 -11.82
N MET A 133 -11.47 -26.02 -12.08
CA MET A 133 -10.65 -26.93 -11.31
C MET A 133 -10.65 -26.50 -9.84
N ARG A 134 -10.98 -27.44 -8.96
CA ARG A 134 -10.89 -27.20 -7.51
C ARG A 134 -9.43 -26.94 -7.14
N GLN A 135 -9.16 -25.75 -6.63
CA GLN A 135 -7.84 -25.45 -6.09
C GLN A 135 -7.63 -26.21 -4.77
N VAL A 136 -6.53 -26.96 -4.70
CA VAL A 136 -6.08 -27.60 -3.47
C VAL A 136 -5.07 -26.66 -2.81
N HIS A 137 -5.35 -26.22 -1.60
CA HIS A 137 -4.44 -25.42 -0.81
C HIS A 137 -3.64 -26.35 0.11
N ARG A 138 -2.33 -26.33 -0.03
CA ARG A 138 -1.41 -27.07 0.85
C ARG A 138 -1.25 -26.31 2.16
N ALA A 139 -1.09 -27.06 3.26
CA ALA A 139 -0.84 -26.48 4.56
C ALA A 139 0.49 -25.71 4.58
N GLY A 140 0.50 -24.52 5.20
CA GLY A 140 1.66 -23.66 5.30
C GLY A 140 2.14 -23.03 3.97
N ASP A 141 1.44 -23.26 2.84
CA ASP A 141 1.87 -22.76 1.53
C ASP A 141 1.54 -21.28 1.36
N LYS A 142 0.26 -20.89 1.55
CA LYS A 142 -0.21 -19.53 1.19
C LYS A 142 -1.02 -18.86 2.26
N LEU A 143 -0.69 -17.59 2.51
CA LEU A 143 -1.52 -16.62 3.22
C LEU A 143 -2.10 -15.64 2.21
N PHE A 144 -3.40 -15.53 2.16
CA PHE A 144 -4.12 -14.58 1.30
C PHE A 144 -4.49 -13.35 2.11
N VAL A 145 -4.20 -12.17 1.57
CA VAL A 145 -4.40 -10.89 2.28
C VAL A 145 -5.09 -9.86 1.39
N ASP A 146 -5.98 -9.08 2.00
CA ASP A 146 -6.71 -8.02 1.30
C ASP A 146 -7.31 -7.02 2.29
N TYR A 147 -7.69 -5.83 1.81
CA TYR A 147 -8.57 -4.92 2.54
C TYR A 147 -10.03 -5.13 2.15
N SER A 148 -10.90 -5.04 3.14
CA SER A 148 -12.35 -5.06 2.90
C SER A 148 -12.81 -3.78 2.20
N GLY A 149 -13.64 -3.91 1.16
CA GLY A 149 -14.27 -2.75 0.53
C GLY A 149 -15.32 -2.05 1.42
N LYS A 150 -15.79 -2.70 2.50
CA LYS A 150 -16.67 -2.11 3.52
C LYS A 150 -15.83 -1.68 4.71
N LYS A 151 -15.97 -0.42 5.10
CA LYS A 151 -15.19 0.23 6.13
C LYS A 151 -16.00 0.34 7.42
N PRO A 152 -15.47 -0.06 8.57
CA PRO A 152 -15.98 0.35 9.87
C PRO A 152 -15.68 1.82 10.13
N CYS A 153 -16.31 2.43 11.13
CA CYS A 153 -16.01 3.78 11.53
C CYS A 153 -15.82 3.89 13.04
N ILE A 154 -14.97 4.83 13.43
CA ILE A 154 -14.82 5.32 14.80
C ILE A 154 -15.38 6.74 14.88
N VAL A 155 -15.80 7.16 16.07
CA VAL A 155 -16.31 8.50 16.32
C VAL A 155 -15.27 9.25 17.15
N ASP A 156 -14.87 10.41 16.68
CA ASP A 156 -13.99 11.29 17.44
C ASP A 156 -14.74 11.81 18.67
N ALA A 157 -14.18 11.57 19.85
CA ALA A 157 -14.85 11.87 21.12
C ALA A 157 -15.04 13.36 21.38
N GLU A 158 -14.22 14.23 20.77
CA GLU A 158 -14.29 15.69 20.96
C GLU A 158 -15.24 16.34 19.95
N THR A 159 -15.14 15.93 18.69
CA THR A 159 -15.85 16.59 17.58
C THR A 159 -17.15 15.87 17.20
N GLY A 160 -17.33 14.62 17.60
CA GLY A 160 -18.42 13.75 17.14
C GLY A 160 -18.29 13.33 15.67
N ALA A 161 -17.19 13.67 15.01
CA ALA A 161 -16.96 13.33 13.61
C ALA A 161 -16.77 11.83 13.41
N ARG A 162 -17.43 11.30 12.37
CA ARG A 162 -17.24 9.88 11.98
C ARG A 162 -16.03 9.75 11.07
N VAL A 163 -15.07 8.93 11.49
CA VAL A 163 -13.84 8.64 10.74
C VAL A 163 -13.91 7.21 10.25
N GLU A 164 -13.93 7.01 8.93
CA GLU A 164 -13.82 5.68 8.34
C GLU A 164 -12.42 5.13 8.55
N VAL A 165 -12.34 3.86 8.92
CA VAL A 165 -11.09 3.12 9.06
C VAL A 165 -11.11 1.89 8.15
N GLU A 166 -9.93 1.37 7.84
CA GLU A 166 -9.79 0.25 6.92
C GLU A 166 -9.84 -1.08 7.68
N LEU A 167 -10.31 -2.14 7.02
CA LEU A 167 -10.34 -3.48 7.63
C LEU A 167 -9.43 -4.42 6.86
N PHE A 168 -8.31 -4.77 7.46
CA PHE A 168 -7.35 -5.75 6.94
C PHE A 168 -7.84 -7.17 7.24
N VAL A 169 -7.73 -8.07 6.27
CA VAL A 169 -8.11 -9.47 6.38
C VAL A 169 -7.00 -10.36 5.84
N ALA A 170 -6.56 -11.33 6.64
CA ALA A 170 -5.59 -12.34 6.24
C ALA A 170 -6.15 -13.75 6.50
N VAL A 171 -6.02 -14.67 5.53
CA VAL A 171 -6.62 -16.00 5.60
C VAL A 171 -5.62 -17.06 5.15
N LEU A 172 -5.33 -18.04 6.00
CA LEU A 172 -4.51 -19.19 5.64
C LEU A 172 -5.22 -20.11 4.65
N GLY A 173 -4.45 -20.68 3.73
CA GLY A 173 -4.98 -21.41 2.58
C GLY A 173 -5.72 -22.68 2.93
N ALA A 174 -5.17 -23.55 3.78
CA ALA A 174 -5.73 -24.86 4.06
C ALA A 174 -6.81 -24.84 5.15
N SER A 175 -6.53 -24.23 6.30
CA SER A 175 -7.44 -24.21 7.46
C SER A 175 -8.57 -23.18 7.36
N ASN A 176 -8.41 -22.13 6.55
CA ASN A 176 -9.20 -20.88 6.58
C ASN A 176 -9.04 -20.11 7.90
N TYR A 177 -8.03 -20.41 8.71
CA TYR A 177 -7.75 -19.66 9.92
C TYR A 177 -7.47 -18.22 9.55
N SER A 178 -8.18 -17.29 10.20
CA SER A 178 -8.25 -15.90 9.73
C SER A 178 -7.71 -14.96 10.80
N TYR A 179 -7.10 -13.87 10.34
CA TYR A 179 -6.74 -12.70 11.11
C TYR A 179 -7.44 -11.48 10.53
N VAL A 180 -7.99 -10.62 11.38
CA VAL A 180 -8.70 -9.41 10.99
C VAL A 180 -8.36 -8.30 11.98
N GLU A 181 -8.07 -7.12 11.47
CA GLU A 181 -7.86 -5.92 12.27
C GLU A 181 -8.33 -4.67 11.52
N ALA A 182 -8.64 -3.61 12.26
CA ALA A 182 -8.86 -2.29 11.70
C ALA A 182 -7.56 -1.47 11.74
N THR A 183 -7.28 -0.72 10.66
CA THR A 183 -6.17 0.23 10.56
C THR A 183 -6.68 1.61 10.21
N ARG A 184 -5.94 2.67 10.55
CA ARG A 184 -6.35 4.05 10.25
C ARG A 184 -6.39 4.31 8.74
N THR A 185 -5.45 3.76 8.01
CA THR A 185 -5.27 4.00 6.57
C THR A 185 -4.87 2.72 5.84
N GLN A 186 -4.80 2.81 4.50
CA GLN A 186 -4.18 1.78 3.64
C GLN A 186 -2.76 2.17 3.22
N THR A 187 -2.06 2.99 4.00
CA THR A 187 -0.67 3.33 3.69
C THR A 187 0.22 2.08 3.68
N VAL A 188 1.38 2.18 3.03
CA VAL A 188 2.33 1.06 2.99
C VAL A 188 2.77 0.66 4.40
N ALA A 189 2.89 1.62 5.32
CA ALA A 189 3.22 1.38 6.72
C ALA A 189 2.15 0.52 7.41
N ASP A 190 0.87 0.93 7.34
CA ASP A 190 -0.24 0.19 7.94
C ASP A 190 -0.34 -1.20 7.33
N TRP A 191 -0.26 -1.30 6.00
CA TRP A 191 -0.31 -2.56 5.27
C TRP A 191 0.79 -3.55 5.69
N VAL A 192 2.05 -3.10 5.72
CA VAL A 192 3.19 -3.94 6.11
C VAL A 192 3.10 -4.34 7.57
N MET A 193 2.73 -3.41 8.46
CA MET A 193 2.61 -3.71 9.89
C MET A 193 1.43 -4.64 10.19
N SER A 194 0.36 -4.61 9.38
CA SER A 194 -0.72 -5.60 9.46
C SER A 194 -0.26 -7.01 9.12
N HIS A 195 0.64 -7.16 8.14
CA HIS A 195 1.26 -8.46 7.86
C HIS A 195 2.09 -8.96 9.05
N VAL A 196 2.87 -8.07 9.67
CA VAL A 196 3.68 -8.42 10.85
C VAL A 196 2.78 -8.96 11.96
N ARG A 197 1.71 -8.22 12.31
CA ARG A 197 0.76 -8.65 13.36
C ARG A 197 0.01 -9.92 12.99
N ALA A 198 -0.34 -10.10 11.72
CA ALA A 198 -0.97 -11.35 11.25
C ALA A 198 -0.03 -12.56 11.41
N LEU A 199 1.25 -12.43 11.04
CA LEU A 199 2.25 -13.49 11.20
C LEU A 199 2.50 -13.81 12.69
N GLU A 200 2.53 -12.79 13.55
CA GLU A 200 2.61 -12.95 15.01
C GLU A 200 1.38 -13.69 15.55
N TYR A 201 0.18 -13.34 15.09
CA TYR A 201 -1.07 -14.02 15.48
C TYR A 201 -1.07 -15.49 15.05
N PHE A 202 -0.57 -15.82 13.86
CA PHE A 202 -0.44 -17.21 13.39
C PHE A 202 0.72 -17.95 14.07
N GLY A 203 1.65 -17.24 14.70
CA GLY A 203 2.83 -17.83 15.33
C GLY A 203 3.84 -18.41 14.34
N GLY A 204 3.79 -17.99 13.07
CA GLY A 204 4.69 -18.48 12.03
C GLY A 204 4.42 -17.86 10.66
N ALA A 205 5.36 -18.05 9.73
CA ALA A 205 5.30 -17.53 8.38
C ALA A 205 4.99 -18.63 7.35
N PRO A 206 4.05 -18.42 6.43
CA PRO A 206 3.79 -19.34 5.31
C PRO A 206 4.90 -19.25 4.26
N ALA A 207 4.91 -20.19 3.31
CA ALA A 207 5.87 -20.17 2.21
C ALA A 207 5.66 -18.93 1.31
N ALA A 208 4.40 -18.51 1.10
CA ALA A 208 4.07 -17.35 0.28
C ALA A 208 2.93 -16.51 0.89
N ILE A 209 3.02 -15.19 0.70
CA ILE A 209 1.93 -14.24 0.95
C ILE A 209 1.38 -13.81 -0.40
N VAL A 210 0.06 -13.89 -0.57
CA VAL A 210 -0.65 -13.56 -1.81
C VAL A 210 -1.51 -12.31 -1.56
N PRO A 211 -0.96 -11.12 -1.78
CA PRO A 211 -1.74 -9.89 -1.72
C PRO A 211 -2.61 -9.74 -2.98
N ASP A 212 -3.73 -9.02 -2.85
CA ASP A 212 -4.39 -8.43 -4.01
C ASP A 212 -3.50 -7.33 -4.62
N GLN A 213 -3.79 -6.93 -5.85
CA GLN A 213 -3.10 -5.78 -6.44
C GLN A 213 -3.30 -4.58 -5.52
N LEU A 214 -2.20 -4.12 -4.92
CA LEU A 214 -2.15 -2.89 -4.14
C LEU A 214 -2.63 -1.71 -5.01
N LYS A 215 -3.92 -1.47 -5.00
CA LYS A 215 -4.51 -0.20 -5.37
C LYS A 215 -4.48 0.72 -4.14
N SER A 216 -3.35 0.76 -3.46
CA SER A 216 -3.19 1.73 -2.38
C SER A 216 -3.22 3.12 -2.98
N GLY A 217 -4.37 3.80 -2.83
CA GLY A 217 -4.57 5.25 -2.83
C GLY A 217 -3.94 6.14 -3.90
N VAL A 218 -3.35 5.60 -4.96
CA VAL A 218 -2.71 6.37 -6.03
C VAL A 218 -3.55 6.22 -7.30
N THR A 219 -4.04 7.32 -7.80
CA THR A 219 -4.89 7.51 -8.97
C THR A 219 -4.25 7.08 -10.31
N ARG A 220 -3.13 6.39 -10.27
CA ARG A 220 -2.50 5.73 -11.43
C ARG A 220 -2.10 4.32 -11.01
N PRO A 221 -2.31 3.29 -11.84
CA PRO A 221 -1.71 1.98 -11.61
C PRO A 221 -0.20 2.13 -11.83
N CYS A 222 0.51 2.59 -10.82
CA CYS A 222 1.96 2.45 -10.79
C CYS A 222 2.24 0.96 -10.74
N ARG A 223 2.62 0.41 -11.88
CA ARG A 223 3.49 -0.76 -11.92
C ARG A 223 4.68 -0.39 -11.04
N TYR A 224 4.59 -0.78 -9.74
CA TYR A 224 5.68 -0.71 -8.77
C TYR A 224 6.29 0.70 -8.58
N GLU A 225 5.84 1.44 -7.59
CA GLU A 225 6.74 2.39 -6.95
C GLU A 225 7.92 1.56 -6.41
N PRO A 226 9.15 1.85 -6.85
CA PRO A 226 10.32 1.04 -6.47
C PRO A 226 10.50 0.87 -4.96
N GLY A 227 10.03 1.84 -4.17
CA GLY A 227 10.09 1.80 -2.72
C GLY A 227 9.12 0.80 -2.08
N VAL A 228 7.89 0.67 -2.60
CA VAL A 228 6.89 -0.29 -2.09
C VAL A 228 7.35 -1.72 -2.34
N GLN A 229 7.88 -2.00 -3.54
CA GLN A 229 8.42 -3.31 -3.86
C GLN A 229 9.57 -3.68 -2.93
N ARG A 230 10.48 -2.73 -2.66
CA ARG A 230 11.63 -2.95 -1.80
C ARG A 230 11.24 -3.25 -0.35
N THR A 231 10.26 -2.54 0.21
CA THR A 231 9.73 -2.81 1.56
C THR A 231 9.10 -4.20 1.66
N TYR A 232 8.39 -4.62 0.61
CA TYR A 232 7.83 -5.98 0.55
C TYR A 232 8.90 -7.05 0.45
N ASP A 233 9.95 -6.81 -0.34
CA ASP A 233 11.09 -7.73 -0.47
C ASP A 233 11.81 -7.87 0.88
N GLU A 234 11.98 -6.77 1.63
CA GLU A 234 12.53 -6.81 2.99
C GLU A 234 11.66 -7.62 3.95
N LEU A 235 10.34 -7.40 3.93
CA LEU A 235 9.40 -8.19 4.74
C LEU A 235 9.51 -9.68 4.39
N GLY A 236 9.51 -10.00 3.10
CA GLY A 236 9.66 -11.37 2.61
C GLY A 236 10.98 -12.02 3.05
N GLN A 237 12.09 -11.32 2.91
CA GLN A 237 13.40 -11.79 3.35
C GLN A 237 13.47 -11.98 4.87
N HIS A 238 12.94 -11.03 5.64
CA HIS A 238 12.95 -11.10 7.10
C HIS A 238 12.21 -12.33 7.63
N TYR A 239 11.02 -12.64 7.08
CA TYR A 239 10.22 -13.80 7.50
C TYR A 239 10.46 -15.06 6.68
N GLY A 240 11.37 -15.02 5.71
CA GLY A 240 11.65 -16.15 4.83
C GLY A 240 10.45 -16.59 3.98
N THR A 241 9.56 -15.65 3.64
CA THR A 241 8.35 -15.86 2.82
C THR A 241 8.48 -15.17 1.47
N VAL A 242 7.77 -15.64 0.46
CA VAL A 242 7.75 -15.02 -0.87
C VAL A 242 6.48 -14.19 -1.02
N ILE A 243 6.62 -12.94 -1.47
CA ILE A 243 5.47 -12.14 -1.85
C ILE A 243 5.07 -12.54 -3.28
N PHE A 244 3.88 -13.10 -3.45
CA PHE A 244 3.39 -13.63 -4.72
C PHE A 244 2.09 -12.93 -5.12
N PRO A 245 2.14 -11.76 -5.78
CA PRO A 245 0.95 -11.01 -6.16
C PRO A 245 0.03 -11.84 -7.05
N ALA A 246 -1.29 -11.75 -6.81
CA ALA A 246 -2.28 -12.39 -7.65
C ALA A 246 -2.20 -11.88 -9.09
N ARG A 247 -2.38 -12.76 -10.08
CA ARG A 247 -2.30 -12.40 -11.50
C ARG A 247 -3.40 -11.42 -11.89
N PRO A 248 -3.09 -10.36 -12.67
CA PRO A 248 -4.08 -9.41 -13.14
C PRO A 248 -5.20 -10.13 -13.94
N ARG A 249 -6.46 -9.77 -13.70
CA ARG A 249 -7.66 -10.30 -14.37
C ARG A 249 -7.93 -11.81 -14.18
N HIS A 250 -7.23 -12.47 -13.25
CA HIS A 250 -7.51 -13.86 -12.88
C HIS A 250 -8.24 -13.93 -11.53
N ALA A 251 -9.55 -13.66 -11.54
CA ALA A 251 -10.40 -13.68 -10.32
C ALA A 251 -10.31 -15.01 -9.54
N LYS A 252 -9.99 -16.11 -10.22
CA LYS A 252 -9.86 -17.43 -9.59
C LYS A 252 -8.70 -17.51 -8.58
N ASP A 253 -7.62 -16.75 -8.80
CA ASP A 253 -6.47 -16.73 -7.89
C ASP A 253 -6.82 -16.05 -6.54
N LYS A 254 -7.87 -15.21 -6.53
CA LYS A 254 -8.35 -14.43 -5.40
C LYS A 254 -9.57 -15.01 -4.68
N ALA A 255 -10.22 -16.01 -5.25
CA ALA A 255 -11.48 -16.56 -4.74
C ALA A 255 -11.40 -16.89 -3.23
N LYS A 256 -10.24 -17.30 -2.74
CA LYS A 256 -10.02 -17.63 -1.32
C LYS A 256 -10.09 -16.40 -0.42
N VAL A 257 -9.39 -15.32 -0.76
CA VAL A 257 -9.41 -14.08 0.04
C VAL A 257 -10.73 -13.36 -0.09
N GLU A 258 -11.34 -13.34 -1.29
CA GLU A 258 -12.66 -12.74 -1.49
C GLU A 258 -13.72 -13.39 -0.60
N VAL A 259 -13.73 -14.72 -0.50
CA VAL A 259 -14.60 -15.45 0.44
C VAL A 259 -14.24 -15.12 1.89
N GLY A 260 -12.96 -15.05 2.24
CA GLY A 260 -12.50 -14.66 3.57
C GLY A 260 -12.96 -13.26 3.97
N VAL A 261 -12.80 -12.28 3.07
CA VAL A 261 -13.28 -10.91 3.27
C VAL A 261 -14.81 -10.87 3.43
N GLN A 262 -15.57 -11.60 2.60
CA GLN A 262 -17.02 -11.68 2.73
C GLN A 262 -17.45 -12.29 4.07
N ILE A 263 -16.74 -13.30 4.56
CA ILE A 263 -17.00 -13.91 5.86
C ILE A 263 -16.71 -12.89 6.98
N ALA A 264 -15.57 -12.19 6.93
CA ALA A 264 -15.24 -11.14 7.89
C ALA A 264 -16.29 -10.02 7.89
N GLN A 265 -16.74 -9.55 6.71
CA GLN A 265 -17.81 -8.57 6.60
C GLN A 265 -19.14 -9.04 7.22
N ARG A 266 -19.55 -10.27 6.92
CA ARG A 266 -20.83 -10.80 7.40
C ARG A 266 -20.79 -11.17 8.88
N TRP A 267 -19.66 -11.65 9.37
CA TRP A 267 -19.53 -12.16 10.74
C TRP A 267 -19.04 -11.09 11.72
N ILE A 268 -18.10 -10.26 11.32
CA ILE A 268 -17.52 -9.22 12.16
C ILE A 268 -18.26 -7.91 11.94
N LEU A 269 -18.14 -7.28 10.75
CA LEU A 269 -18.71 -5.94 10.54
C LEU A 269 -20.23 -5.89 10.72
N ALA A 270 -20.97 -6.91 10.27
CA ALA A 270 -22.41 -6.93 10.44
C ALA A 270 -22.84 -6.99 11.91
N ARG A 271 -22.04 -7.60 12.79
CA ARG A 271 -22.29 -7.64 14.24
C ARG A 271 -21.91 -6.34 14.94
N LEU A 272 -21.00 -5.55 14.37
CA LEU A 272 -20.59 -4.23 14.87
C LEU A 272 -21.51 -3.09 14.42
N ARG A 273 -22.43 -3.30 13.50
CA ARG A 273 -23.25 -2.25 12.83
C ARG A 273 -24.02 -1.30 13.75
N ASN A 274 -24.35 -1.74 14.96
CA ASN A 274 -25.12 -0.97 15.95
C ASN A 274 -24.26 -0.56 17.17
N GLN A 275 -22.93 -0.70 17.07
CA GLN A 275 -21.99 -0.33 18.13
C GLN A 275 -21.24 0.95 17.69
N THR A 276 -20.94 1.80 18.65
CA THR A 276 -20.15 3.02 18.44
C THR A 276 -18.82 2.85 19.17
N PHE A 277 -17.74 3.18 18.50
CA PHE A 277 -16.37 3.08 19.01
C PHE A 277 -15.73 4.47 18.98
N PHE A 278 -15.02 4.82 20.03
CA PHE A 278 -14.35 6.11 20.15
C PHE A 278 -12.84 6.03 19.90
N SER A 279 -12.30 4.84 19.83
CA SER A 279 -10.89 4.62 19.47
C SER A 279 -10.70 3.43 18.52
N LEU A 280 -9.55 3.40 17.86
CA LEU A 280 -9.16 2.27 17.01
C LEU A 280 -8.88 1.03 17.85
N GLU A 281 -8.35 1.23 19.05
CA GLU A 281 -8.02 0.20 20.02
C GLU A 281 -9.28 -0.53 20.47
N GLU A 282 -10.30 0.21 20.92
CA GLU A 282 -11.61 -0.32 21.33
C GLU A 282 -12.26 -1.13 20.19
N LEU A 283 -12.23 -0.60 18.97
CA LEU A 283 -12.72 -1.31 17.79
C LEU A 283 -11.95 -2.62 17.56
N ASN A 284 -10.62 -2.59 17.66
CA ASN A 284 -9.79 -3.77 17.44
C ASN A 284 -9.95 -4.82 18.55
N GLU A 285 -10.13 -4.45 19.79
CA GLU A 285 -10.47 -5.37 20.88
C GLU A 285 -11.78 -6.13 20.56
N ARG A 286 -12.79 -5.39 20.14
CA ARG A 286 -14.06 -5.99 19.76
C ARG A 286 -13.97 -6.87 18.51
N ILE A 287 -13.16 -6.47 17.52
CA ILE A 287 -12.86 -7.30 16.34
C ILE A 287 -12.18 -8.59 16.77
N ALA A 288 -11.23 -8.54 17.71
CA ALA A 288 -10.50 -9.72 18.18
C ALA A 288 -11.43 -10.73 18.87
N GLU A 289 -12.39 -10.28 19.69
CA GLU A 289 -13.39 -11.17 20.28
C GLU A 289 -14.27 -11.87 19.23
N LEU A 290 -14.72 -11.11 18.23
CA LEU A 290 -15.54 -11.66 17.14
C LEU A 290 -14.75 -12.56 16.20
N LEU A 291 -13.45 -12.30 16.04
CA LEU A 291 -12.52 -13.13 15.30
C LEU A 291 -12.27 -14.46 16.01
N GLU A 292 -12.15 -14.44 17.33
CA GLU A 292 -12.03 -15.64 18.14
C GLU A 292 -13.26 -16.54 17.96
N ASP A 293 -14.47 -15.98 18.09
CA ASP A 293 -15.73 -16.68 17.84
C ASP A 293 -15.80 -17.22 16.39
N LEU A 294 -15.33 -16.45 15.39
CA LEU A 294 -15.27 -16.91 14.02
C LEU A 294 -14.33 -18.10 13.84
N ASN A 295 -13.17 -18.07 14.48
CA ASN A 295 -12.12 -19.08 14.31
C ASN A 295 -12.41 -20.37 15.09
N THR A 296 -13.15 -20.29 16.19
CA THR A 296 -13.54 -21.44 17.01
C THR A 296 -14.86 -22.09 16.56
N ARG A 297 -15.65 -21.38 15.75
CA ARG A 297 -16.93 -21.90 15.25
C ARG A 297 -16.76 -23.05 14.29
N VAL A 298 -17.51 -24.14 14.50
CA VAL A 298 -17.54 -25.31 13.64
C VAL A 298 -18.09 -24.96 12.25
N MET A 299 -17.34 -25.25 11.22
CA MET A 299 -17.74 -25.09 9.81
C MET A 299 -18.56 -26.31 9.38
N VAL A 300 -19.78 -26.05 8.88
CA VAL A 300 -20.73 -27.11 8.46
C VAL A 300 -20.09 -28.10 7.47
N ARG A 301 -19.30 -27.59 6.51
CA ARG A 301 -18.68 -28.41 5.45
C ARG A 301 -17.57 -29.31 5.96
N TYR A 302 -16.76 -28.82 6.91
CA TYR A 302 -15.55 -29.53 7.38
C TYR A 302 -15.77 -30.25 8.71
N LYS A 303 -16.92 -29.99 9.39
CA LYS A 303 -17.25 -30.52 10.72
C LYS A 303 -16.15 -30.28 11.78
N ALA A 304 -15.35 -29.24 11.56
CA ALA A 304 -14.25 -28.79 12.41
C ALA A 304 -14.22 -27.26 12.41
N SER A 305 -13.66 -26.65 13.43
CA SER A 305 -13.41 -25.21 13.46
C SER A 305 -12.18 -24.85 12.61
N ARG A 306 -12.03 -23.55 12.31
CA ARG A 306 -10.82 -23.05 11.64
C ARG A 306 -9.59 -23.26 12.52
N ARG A 307 -9.74 -23.08 13.82
CA ARG A 307 -8.68 -23.32 14.81
C ARG A 307 -8.26 -24.79 14.83
N ASP A 308 -9.22 -25.72 14.90
CA ASP A 308 -8.89 -27.15 14.89
C ASP A 308 -8.10 -27.53 13.63
N LEU A 309 -8.54 -27.05 12.47
CA LEU A 309 -7.83 -27.29 11.22
C LEU A 309 -6.44 -26.62 11.19
N PHE A 310 -6.31 -25.44 11.76
CA PHE A 310 -5.03 -24.75 11.87
C PHE A 310 -4.04 -25.55 12.73
N GLU A 311 -4.47 -25.93 13.93
CA GLU A 311 -3.65 -26.69 14.87
C GLU A 311 -3.22 -28.06 14.30
N GLN A 312 -4.14 -28.72 13.60
CA GLN A 312 -3.89 -30.05 13.03
C GLN A 312 -3.04 -30.02 11.75
N LEU A 313 -3.22 -29.02 10.90
CA LEU A 313 -2.67 -29.03 9.53
C LEU A 313 -1.56 -28.01 9.31
N GLU A 314 -1.69 -26.79 9.85
CA GLU A 314 -0.84 -25.67 9.43
C GLU A 314 0.18 -25.24 10.46
N ARG A 315 -0.13 -25.26 11.76
CA ARG A 315 0.76 -24.75 12.80
C ARG A 315 2.17 -25.36 12.76
N SER A 316 2.27 -26.67 12.57
CA SER A 316 3.54 -27.38 12.58
C SER A 316 4.38 -27.18 11.33
N VAL A 317 3.79 -26.71 10.23
CA VAL A 317 4.46 -26.53 8.93
C VAL A 317 4.76 -25.07 8.60
N LEU A 318 4.26 -24.12 9.40
CA LEU A 318 4.65 -22.72 9.30
C LEU A 318 6.11 -22.56 9.72
N LYS A 319 6.85 -21.69 9.04
CA LYS A 319 8.22 -21.34 9.40
C LYS A 319 8.22 -20.57 10.72
N PRO A 320 9.16 -20.85 11.65
CA PRO A 320 9.27 -20.10 12.89
C PRO A 320 9.57 -18.62 12.60
N LEU A 321 9.00 -17.74 13.41
CA LEU A 321 9.27 -16.30 13.30
C LEU A 321 10.71 -16.01 13.78
N PRO A 322 11.38 -15.01 13.17
CA PRO A 322 12.64 -14.48 13.68
C PRO A 322 12.50 -13.96 15.12
N LYS A 323 13.59 -13.93 15.87
CA LYS A 323 13.61 -13.35 17.23
C LYS A 323 13.29 -11.86 17.22
N ASP A 324 13.86 -11.16 16.25
CA ASP A 324 13.67 -9.73 16.11
C ASP A 324 12.41 -9.44 15.28
N ARG A 325 11.58 -8.54 15.77
CA ARG A 325 10.40 -8.08 15.07
C ARG A 325 10.81 -7.26 13.85
N PHE A 326 10.11 -7.42 12.73
CA PHE A 326 10.32 -6.58 11.56
C PHE A 326 10.06 -5.10 11.88
N VAL A 327 11.02 -4.25 11.53
CA VAL A 327 10.91 -2.79 11.67
C VAL A 327 10.65 -2.19 10.30
N TYR A 328 9.48 -1.58 10.17
CA TYR A 328 9.11 -0.86 8.95
C TYR A 328 10.10 0.27 8.65
N GLY A 329 10.56 0.35 7.42
CA GLY A 329 11.38 1.45 6.92
C GLY A 329 10.82 1.97 5.60
N GLU A 330 10.67 3.30 5.51
CA GLU A 330 10.31 3.97 4.27
C GLU A 330 11.53 4.10 3.38
N TRP A 331 11.39 3.73 2.10
CA TRP A 331 12.45 3.85 1.12
C TRP A 331 12.24 5.06 0.22
N LYS A 332 13.26 5.91 0.13
CA LYS A 332 13.26 7.10 -0.74
C LYS A 332 14.56 7.18 -1.52
N LYS A 333 14.46 7.45 -2.82
CA LYS A 333 15.63 7.82 -3.62
C LYS A 333 16.02 9.26 -3.36
N ALA A 334 17.31 9.53 -3.31
CA ALA A 334 17.86 10.88 -3.20
C ALA A 334 19.18 10.99 -3.98
N THR A 335 19.49 12.19 -4.41
CA THR A 335 20.80 12.50 -4.98
C THR A 335 21.65 13.16 -3.90
N VAL A 336 22.88 12.74 -3.79
CA VAL A 336 23.83 13.33 -2.83
C VAL A 336 24.22 14.74 -3.29
N ASN A 337 23.98 15.73 -2.43
CA ASN A 337 24.32 17.12 -2.69
C ASN A 337 25.83 17.35 -2.77
N ILE A 338 26.24 18.55 -3.24
CA ILE A 338 27.64 18.96 -3.34
C ILE A 338 28.37 19.00 -1.99
N ASP A 339 27.63 19.14 -0.90
CA ASP A 339 28.08 19.13 0.49
C ASP A 339 28.06 17.73 1.11
N TYR A 340 27.96 16.68 0.30
CA TYR A 340 27.91 15.25 0.70
C TYR A 340 26.77 14.92 1.68
N HIS A 341 25.64 15.64 1.60
CA HIS A 341 24.43 15.32 2.36
C HIS A 341 23.29 14.90 1.45
N VAL A 342 22.37 14.15 2.02
CA VAL A 342 21.07 13.82 1.45
C VAL A 342 19.96 14.36 2.34
N ALA A 343 18.87 14.82 1.73
CA ALA A 343 17.73 15.39 2.44
C ALA A 343 16.65 14.33 2.69
N TYR A 344 16.19 14.24 3.94
CA TYR A 344 15.02 13.48 4.33
C TYR A 344 14.24 14.23 5.41
N ASP A 345 12.94 14.48 5.21
CA ASP A 345 12.06 15.27 6.09
C ASP A 345 12.66 16.62 6.49
N ASP A 346 13.22 17.36 5.51
CA ASP A 346 13.89 18.65 5.72
C ASP A 346 15.10 18.62 6.66
N HIS A 347 15.63 17.45 6.96
CA HIS A 347 16.91 17.28 7.66
C HIS A 347 17.96 16.70 6.71
N PHE A 348 19.24 17.06 6.90
CA PHE A 348 20.33 16.70 6.01
C PHE A 348 21.28 15.71 6.71
N TYR A 349 21.51 14.56 6.08
CA TYR A 349 22.36 13.48 6.60
C TYR A 349 23.57 13.26 5.71
N SER A 350 24.75 13.23 6.30
CA SER A 350 25.99 13.06 5.54
C SER A 350 26.18 11.64 5.03
N VAL A 351 26.84 11.54 3.91
CA VAL A 351 27.35 10.29 3.32
C VAL A 351 28.82 10.47 2.96
N PRO A 352 29.59 9.41 2.71
CA PRO A 352 30.98 9.56 2.26
C PRO A 352 31.09 10.53 1.08
N TYR A 353 31.96 11.55 1.18
CA TYR A 353 32.05 12.66 0.22
C TYR A 353 32.28 12.21 -1.23
N ARG A 354 32.86 11.01 -1.43
CA ARG A 354 33.07 10.41 -2.76
C ARG A 354 31.79 10.05 -3.50
N LEU A 355 30.64 10.05 -2.83
CA LEU A 355 29.33 9.76 -3.41
C LEU A 355 28.62 11.03 -3.89
N GLN A 356 29.26 12.17 -3.83
CA GLN A 356 28.72 13.45 -4.30
C GLN A 356 28.17 13.33 -5.74
N GLY A 357 26.96 13.83 -5.96
CA GLY A 357 26.25 13.76 -7.24
C GLY A 357 25.68 12.39 -7.61
N GLN A 358 25.91 11.35 -6.80
CA GLN A 358 25.39 10.01 -7.08
C GLN A 358 24.00 9.82 -6.48
N GLU A 359 23.21 8.93 -7.09
CA GLU A 359 21.93 8.49 -6.55
C GLU A 359 22.14 7.46 -5.44
N VAL A 360 21.43 7.65 -4.33
CA VAL A 360 21.42 6.74 -3.20
C VAL A 360 19.98 6.41 -2.77
N TRP A 361 19.82 5.34 -2.03
CA TRP A 361 18.57 4.99 -1.38
C TRP A 361 18.64 5.28 0.11
N ILE A 362 17.64 5.97 0.63
CA ILE A 362 17.45 6.23 2.06
C ILE A 362 16.39 5.26 2.56
N ARG A 363 16.71 4.52 3.62
CA ARG A 363 15.76 3.73 4.42
C ARG A 363 15.54 4.45 5.73
N ALA A 364 14.36 5.01 5.91
CA ALA A 364 14.00 5.75 7.11
C ALA A 364 13.08 4.90 8.00
N THR A 365 13.53 4.60 9.20
CA THR A 365 12.71 4.02 10.26
C THR A 365 12.24 5.11 11.22
N ALA A 366 11.55 4.77 12.30
CA ALA A 366 11.21 5.71 13.35
C ALA A 366 12.45 6.26 14.08
N LEU A 367 13.55 5.50 14.16
CA LEU A 367 14.73 5.83 14.94
C LEU A 367 15.99 6.07 14.12
N THR A 368 16.08 5.50 12.92
CA THR A 368 17.32 5.49 12.13
C THR A 368 17.10 5.92 10.69
N ILE A 369 18.11 6.54 10.12
CA ILE A 369 18.25 6.82 8.69
C ILE A 369 19.45 6.02 8.19
N GLU A 370 19.20 5.03 7.36
CA GLU A 370 20.22 4.22 6.71
C GLU A 370 20.30 4.60 5.23
N ILE A 371 21.51 4.77 4.73
CA ILE A 371 21.74 5.21 3.35
C ILE A 371 22.52 4.13 2.61
N PHE A 372 22.02 3.75 1.44
CA PHE A 372 22.55 2.66 0.62
C PHE A 372 22.95 3.15 -0.76
N HIS A 373 24.12 2.72 -1.20
CA HIS A 373 24.61 2.89 -2.57
C HIS A 373 24.94 1.52 -3.15
N SER A 374 24.41 1.21 -4.33
CA SER A 374 24.62 -0.11 -5.00
C SER A 374 24.38 -1.29 -4.04
N GLN A 375 23.27 -1.27 -3.29
CA GLN A 375 22.85 -2.28 -2.30
C GLN A 375 23.72 -2.38 -1.03
N THR A 376 24.79 -1.59 -0.94
CA THR A 376 25.65 -1.55 0.24
C THR A 376 25.28 -0.38 1.11
N ARG A 377 25.14 -0.60 2.44
CA ARG A 377 24.93 0.48 3.41
C ARG A 377 26.20 1.29 3.54
N VAL A 378 26.11 2.58 3.18
CA VAL A 378 27.25 3.52 3.18
C VAL A 378 27.22 4.49 4.34
N ALA A 379 26.07 4.68 4.97
CA ALA A 379 25.91 5.52 6.15
C ALA A 379 24.74 5.07 7.02
N SER A 380 24.79 5.34 8.31
CA SER A 380 23.71 5.13 9.28
C SER A 380 23.74 6.26 10.29
N HIS A 381 22.58 6.90 10.52
CA HIS A 381 22.41 8.01 11.44
C HIS A 381 21.19 7.78 12.34
N LEU A 382 21.19 8.34 13.53
CA LEU A 382 19.96 8.51 14.29
C LEU A 382 19.05 9.50 13.56
N ARG A 383 17.77 9.16 13.45
CA ARG A 383 16.79 10.05 12.81
C ARG A 383 16.60 11.30 13.66
N SER A 384 16.71 12.46 13.04
CA SER A 384 16.44 13.76 13.63
C SER A 384 15.18 14.37 13.00
N TYR A 385 14.32 14.94 13.82
CA TYR A 385 13.09 15.63 13.39
C TYR A 385 13.27 17.16 13.35
N HIS A 386 14.51 17.65 13.55
CA HIS A 386 14.82 19.08 13.49
C HIS A 386 15.02 19.52 12.04
N ARG A 387 14.06 20.27 11.51
CA ARG A 387 14.11 20.78 10.13
C ARG A 387 15.26 21.78 9.91
N GLY A 388 15.84 21.76 8.72
CA GLY A 388 16.90 22.67 8.30
C GLY A 388 18.25 22.44 8.97
N ARG A 389 18.43 21.36 9.75
CA ARG A 389 19.70 21.03 10.41
C ARG A 389 20.42 19.87 9.71
N HIS A 390 21.69 19.73 10.02
CA HIS A 390 22.57 18.72 9.45
C HIS A 390 23.06 17.77 10.53
N THR A 391 23.10 16.48 10.22
CA THR A 391 23.81 15.45 10.97
C THR A 391 24.97 14.96 10.14
N THR A 392 26.19 15.31 10.56
CA THR A 392 27.41 15.03 9.81
C THR A 392 28.33 14.12 10.62
N ALA A 393 28.68 12.96 10.05
CA ALA A 393 29.71 12.08 10.58
C ALA A 393 31.08 12.52 10.05
N ASP A 394 32.10 12.57 10.92
CA ASP A 394 33.43 13.05 10.56
C ASP A 394 34.11 12.15 9.51
N GLU A 395 33.85 10.85 9.54
CA GLU A 395 34.33 9.86 8.55
C GLU A 395 33.84 10.12 7.13
N HIS A 396 32.75 10.86 6.98
CA HIS A 396 32.19 11.22 5.66
C HIS A 396 32.86 12.43 5.03
N ARG A 397 33.63 13.20 5.80
CA ARG A 397 34.28 14.45 5.35
C ARG A 397 35.48 14.17 4.46
N SER A 398 35.74 15.04 3.52
CA SER A 398 37.01 15.02 2.79
C SER A 398 38.16 15.41 3.70
N VAL A 399 39.37 14.93 3.39
CA VAL A 399 40.59 15.30 4.12
C VAL A 399 40.79 16.83 4.16
N ALA A 400 40.41 17.53 3.08
CA ALA A 400 40.47 18.99 3.04
C ALA A 400 39.50 19.64 4.03
N HIS A 401 38.27 19.11 4.15
CA HIS A 401 37.27 19.62 5.10
C HIS A 401 37.62 19.29 6.54
N LEU A 402 38.19 18.12 6.81
CA LEU A 402 38.71 17.78 8.14
C LEU A 402 39.82 18.75 8.57
N LYS A 403 40.80 18.98 7.67
CA LYS A 403 41.85 19.96 7.91
C LYS A 403 41.30 21.38 8.10
N HIS A 404 40.25 21.76 7.40
CA HIS A 404 39.60 23.06 7.56
C HIS A 404 38.85 23.16 8.91
N ALA A 405 38.15 22.07 9.29
CA ALA A 405 37.45 22.01 10.58
C ALA A 405 38.39 21.97 11.79
N GLU A 406 39.68 21.56 11.61
CA GLU A 406 40.72 21.66 12.63
C GLU A 406 41.13 23.10 12.94
N TRP A 407 40.84 24.06 12.06
CA TRP A 407 41.15 25.47 12.24
C TRP A 407 40.00 26.17 12.97
N THR A 408 40.08 26.22 14.28
CA THR A 408 39.18 27.05 15.09
C THR A 408 39.74 28.45 15.28
N PRO A 409 38.89 29.48 15.49
CA PRO A 409 39.36 30.84 15.82
C PRO A 409 40.41 30.84 16.90
N GLU A 410 40.20 30.09 17.98
CA GLU A 410 41.09 30.00 19.13
C GLU A 410 42.45 29.40 18.76
N ARG A 411 42.45 28.38 17.92
CA ARG A 411 43.69 27.74 17.43
C ARG A 411 44.50 28.69 16.56
N ILE A 412 43.83 29.46 15.71
CA ILE A 412 44.48 30.43 14.82
C ILE A 412 45.08 31.57 15.65
N VAL A 413 44.34 32.10 16.65
CA VAL A 413 44.83 33.14 17.57
C VAL A 413 46.00 32.59 18.38
N ARG A 414 45.90 31.38 18.93
CA ARG A 414 47.00 30.75 19.70
C ARG A 414 48.25 30.57 18.82
N TRP A 415 48.11 30.23 17.57
CA TRP A 415 49.24 30.15 16.66
C TRP A 415 49.84 31.54 16.37
N ALA A 416 49.03 32.56 16.17
CA ALA A 416 49.50 33.93 16.02
C ALA A 416 50.25 34.43 17.28
N GLN A 417 49.82 34.02 18.48
CA GLN A 417 50.52 34.32 19.77
C GLN A 417 51.93 33.75 19.83
N THR A 418 52.21 32.62 19.15
CA THR A 418 53.58 32.09 19.09
C THR A 418 54.55 32.97 18.26
N ILE A 419 54.01 33.90 17.47
CA ILE A 419 54.78 34.86 16.67
C ILE A 419 54.98 36.14 17.49
N GLY A 420 53.89 36.72 17.99
CA GLY A 420 53.91 37.89 18.85
C GLY A 420 52.51 38.43 19.17
N ASP A 421 52.44 39.34 20.13
CA ASP A 421 51.18 39.86 20.67
C ASP A 421 50.39 40.70 19.63
N HIS A 422 51.09 41.54 18.84
CA HIS A 422 50.43 42.35 17.82
C HIS A 422 49.90 41.50 16.65
N THR A 423 50.60 40.41 16.33
CA THR A 423 50.14 39.43 15.32
C THR A 423 48.88 38.77 15.81
N ALA A 424 48.82 38.36 17.11
CA ALA A 424 47.62 37.78 17.72
C ALA A 424 46.45 38.77 17.75
N GLN A 425 46.68 40.00 18.19
CA GLN A 425 45.68 41.06 18.23
C GLN A 425 45.09 41.38 16.85
N LEU A 426 45.95 41.44 15.81
CA LEU A 426 45.48 41.66 14.44
C LEU A 426 44.62 40.52 13.93
N VAL A 427 45.06 39.29 14.17
CA VAL A 427 44.32 38.07 13.79
C VAL A 427 42.95 38.01 14.51
N GLU A 428 42.92 38.29 15.80
CA GLU A 428 41.69 38.32 16.59
C GLU A 428 40.71 39.38 16.08
N LYS A 429 41.18 40.61 15.80
CA LYS A 429 40.36 41.66 15.21
C LYS A 429 39.78 41.27 13.86
N ILE A 430 40.56 40.63 12.98
CA ILE A 430 40.09 40.15 11.68
C ILE A 430 38.98 39.12 11.82
N LEU A 431 39.09 38.25 12.84
CA LEU A 431 38.09 37.19 13.10
C LEU A 431 36.80 37.75 13.71
N ILE A 432 36.89 38.71 14.64
CA ILE A 432 35.73 39.31 15.31
C ILE A 432 34.91 40.20 14.36
N GLU A 433 35.56 40.95 13.48
CA GLU A 433 34.88 41.87 12.57
C GLU A 433 34.13 41.19 11.43
N ARG A 434 34.36 39.91 11.21
CA ARG A 434 33.65 39.15 10.20
C ARG A 434 32.35 38.58 10.79
N LYS A 435 31.23 38.71 10.06
CA LYS A 435 29.94 38.14 10.44
C LYS A 435 30.05 36.62 10.74
N HIS A 436 30.98 35.96 10.02
CA HIS A 436 31.38 34.56 10.25
C HIS A 436 32.90 34.52 10.35
N PRO A 437 33.49 34.11 11.48
CA PRO A 437 34.96 34.08 11.71
C PRO A 437 35.72 33.31 10.62
N GLU A 438 35.09 32.24 10.07
CA GLU A 438 35.63 31.37 9.01
C GLU A 438 36.03 32.14 7.75
N HIS A 439 35.32 33.25 7.43
CA HIS A 439 35.66 34.11 6.29
C HIS A 439 37.01 34.85 6.49
N GLY A 440 37.46 34.94 7.71
CA GLY A 440 38.77 35.51 8.08
C GLY A 440 39.94 34.52 8.01
N PHE A 441 39.67 33.21 8.07
CA PHE A 441 40.70 32.17 8.25
C PHE A 441 41.79 32.22 7.17
N ARG A 442 41.40 32.36 5.89
CA ARG A 442 42.37 32.45 4.79
C ARG A 442 43.30 33.64 4.93
N SER A 443 42.76 34.79 5.36
CA SER A 443 43.57 36.01 5.56
C SER A 443 44.52 35.84 6.78
N CYS A 444 44.00 35.33 7.89
CA CYS A 444 44.77 35.10 9.13
C CYS A 444 45.90 34.08 8.90
N LEU A 445 45.59 32.93 8.29
CA LEU A 445 46.59 31.91 7.98
C LEU A 445 47.63 32.41 6.98
N GLY A 446 47.23 33.26 6.00
CA GLY A 446 48.14 33.95 5.11
C GLY A 446 49.12 34.85 5.85
N ILE A 447 48.62 35.68 6.76
CA ILE A 447 49.46 36.58 7.61
C ILE A 447 50.45 35.77 8.44
N ILE A 448 49.97 34.75 9.18
CA ILE A 448 50.80 33.91 10.02
C ILE A 448 51.96 33.26 9.22
N ARG A 449 51.65 32.77 7.99
CA ARG A 449 52.66 32.11 7.11
C ARG A 449 53.74 33.05 6.58
N LEU A 450 53.58 34.38 6.70
CA LEU A 450 54.61 35.34 6.30
C LEU A 450 55.82 35.27 7.23
N ASP A 451 55.71 34.67 8.46
CA ASP A 451 56.82 34.43 9.33
C ASP A 451 57.94 33.63 8.69
N LYS A 452 57.59 32.64 7.86
CA LYS A 452 58.56 31.82 7.12
C LYS A 452 59.37 32.59 6.11
N LYS A 453 58.83 33.67 5.53
CA LYS A 453 59.45 34.45 4.48
C LYS A 453 60.23 35.67 5.04
N TYR A 454 59.67 36.30 6.08
CA TYR A 454 60.17 37.56 6.57
C TYR A 454 60.78 37.49 8.00
N GLY A 455 60.53 36.39 8.71
CA GLY A 455 60.89 36.22 10.12
C GLY A 455 59.86 36.80 11.09
N ARG A 456 59.86 36.29 12.34
CA ARG A 456 58.88 36.63 13.37
C ARG A 456 58.91 38.10 13.77
N ASP A 457 60.09 38.65 14.02
CA ASP A 457 60.25 40.03 14.46
C ASP A 457 59.72 41.05 13.45
N ARG A 458 59.98 40.78 12.16
CA ARG A 458 59.49 41.63 11.08
C ARG A 458 57.98 41.54 10.92
N LEU A 459 57.43 40.32 11.03
CA LEU A 459 55.99 40.12 10.97
C LEU A 459 55.28 40.80 12.12
N GLU A 460 55.83 40.69 13.32
CA GLU A 460 55.28 41.32 14.51
C GLU A 460 55.27 42.86 14.38
N ALA A 461 56.39 43.46 13.94
CA ALA A 461 56.47 44.88 13.66
C ALA A 461 55.50 45.34 12.56
N ALA A 462 55.32 44.53 11.50
CA ALA A 462 54.38 44.81 10.44
C ALA A 462 52.92 44.73 10.90
N CYS A 463 52.60 43.78 11.80
CA CYS A 463 51.28 43.64 12.41
C CYS A 463 50.98 44.81 13.37
N ALA A 464 51.97 45.24 14.17
CA ALA A 464 51.87 46.42 15.02
C ALA A 464 51.55 47.68 14.19
N ARG A 465 52.28 47.86 13.08
CA ARG A 465 52.03 48.97 12.15
C ARG A 465 50.64 48.85 11.49
N ALA A 466 50.25 47.67 11.01
CA ALA A 466 48.93 47.47 10.45
C ALA A 466 47.82 47.82 11.44
N LEU A 467 47.95 47.42 12.71
CA LEU A 467 47.00 47.80 13.78
C LEU A 467 46.94 49.31 13.96
N ALA A 468 48.06 50.01 13.95
CA ALA A 468 48.15 51.45 14.12
C ALA A 468 47.49 52.24 12.99
N VAL A 469 47.63 51.76 11.74
CA VAL A 469 47.05 52.41 10.54
C VAL A 469 45.69 51.89 10.16
N GLY A 470 45.11 50.93 10.93
CA GLY A 470 43.79 50.34 10.66
C GLY A 470 43.77 49.33 9.50
N GLY A 471 44.90 48.80 9.11
CA GLY A 471 45.03 47.78 8.05
C GLY A 471 44.67 46.41 8.54
N ARG A 472 43.59 45.78 7.97
CA ARG A 472 43.00 44.50 8.47
C ARG A 472 42.88 43.46 7.39
N SER A 473 43.92 43.29 6.61
CA SER A 473 43.94 42.26 5.55
C SER A 473 45.37 41.75 5.31
N TYR A 474 45.44 40.53 4.76
CA TYR A 474 46.68 39.96 4.31
C TYR A 474 47.45 40.90 3.35
N SER A 475 46.75 41.56 2.41
CA SER A 475 47.37 42.47 1.46
C SER A 475 48.02 43.66 2.12
N HIS A 476 47.45 44.24 3.20
CA HIS A 476 48.06 45.34 3.96
C HIS A 476 49.35 44.89 4.67
N VAL A 477 49.31 43.76 5.39
CA VAL A 477 50.53 43.27 6.09
C VAL A 477 51.60 42.89 5.10
N ASN A 478 51.24 42.22 4.01
CA ASN A 478 52.23 41.85 2.98
C ASN A 478 52.84 43.09 2.29
N ALA A 479 52.05 44.12 2.02
CA ALA A 479 52.58 45.39 1.44
C ALA A 479 53.55 46.09 2.42
N ILE A 480 53.22 46.16 3.74
CA ILE A 480 54.10 46.69 4.76
C ILE A 480 55.46 45.96 4.74
N LEU A 481 55.44 44.63 4.68
CA LEU A 481 56.65 43.81 4.65
C LEU A 481 57.44 43.93 3.33
N GLN A 482 56.76 44.00 2.20
CA GLN A 482 57.39 44.14 0.89
C GLN A 482 58.11 45.45 0.73
N HIS A 483 57.53 46.55 1.21
CA HIS A 483 58.10 47.88 1.10
C HIS A 483 58.99 48.24 2.29
N GLY A 484 59.22 47.30 3.23
CA GLY A 484 60.10 47.51 4.38
C GLY A 484 59.60 48.55 5.39
N LEU A 485 58.29 48.86 5.36
CA LEU A 485 57.66 49.82 6.26
C LEU A 485 57.61 49.34 7.70
N ASP A 486 57.80 48.07 7.96
CA ASP A 486 57.97 47.46 9.30
C ASP A 486 59.20 47.99 10.02
N ARG A 487 60.21 48.53 9.32
CA ARG A 487 61.46 49.08 9.85
C ARG A 487 61.42 50.61 10.01
N ALA A 488 60.43 51.28 9.43
CA ALA A 488 60.30 52.73 9.53
C ALA A 488 59.52 53.14 10.79
N ALA A 489 59.82 54.29 11.35
CA ALA A 489 59.07 54.85 12.48
C ALA A 489 57.57 55.00 12.08
N LEU A 490 56.66 54.72 13.05
CA LEU A 490 55.23 54.99 12.86
C LEU A 490 55.04 56.48 12.57
N PRO A 491 54.20 56.86 11.58
CA PRO A 491 53.87 58.26 11.39
C PRO A 491 53.16 58.77 12.63
N THR A 492 53.74 59.76 13.30
CA THR A 492 53.08 60.53 14.36
C THR A 492 51.87 61.20 13.69
N ARG A 493 50.69 60.81 14.14
CA ARG A 493 49.46 61.51 13.77
C ARG A 493 49.44 62.82 14.56
N ASP A 494 50.13 63.85 14.03
CA ASP A 494 49.80 65.21 14.39
C ASP A 494 48.41 65.48 13.86
N ALA A 495 47.47 65.59 14.82
CA ALA A 495 46.09 65.89 14.51
C ALA A 495 46.00 67.39 14.09
N GLU A 496 46.35 67.69 12.84
CA GLU A 496 45.80 68.88 12.24
C GLU A 496 44.32 68.64 11.88
N PRO A 497 43.39 69.50 12.38
CA PRO A 497 42.02 69.43 11.93
C PRO A 497 42.01 69.73 10.42
N SER A 498 41.71 68.73 9.60
CA SER A 498 41.49 68.99 8.17
C SER A 498 40.32 69.93 8.03
N THR A 499 40.63 71.21 7.71
CA THR A 499 39.63 72.16 7.23
C THR A 499 38.90 71.50 6.05
N PRO A 500 37.58 71.50 6.04
CA PRO A 500 36.85 70.97 4.87
C PRO A 500 37.30 71.71 3.63
N ILE A 501 37.73 70.99 2.61
CA ILE A 501 38.07 71.55 1.34
C ILE A 501 36.76 72.10 0.76
N ALA A 502 36.60 73.45 0.77
CA ALA A 502 35.49 74.10 0.06
C ALA A 502 35.71 73.96 -1.44
N HIS A 503 34.99 73.12 -2.05
CA HIS A 503 35.04 72.91 -3.52
C HIS A 503 33.62 73.10 -4.07
N ASN A 504 33.49 73.87 -5.15
CA ASN A 504 32.17 74.17 -5.80
C ASN A 504 31.42 72.96 -6.30
N ASN A 505 31.96 71.75 -6.18
CA ASN A 505 31.32 70.48 -6.57
C ASN A 505 30.85 69.63 -5.42
N VAL A 506 30.94 70.12 -4.16
CA VAL A 506 30.37 69.43 -2.96
C VAL A 506 28.91 69.90 -2.89
N ARG A 507 28.01 69.05 -3.30
CA ARG A 507 26.57 69.23 -3.16
C ARG A 507 26.18 68.96 -1.69
N GLY A 508 25.75 70.01 -0.98
CA GLY A 508 25.27 69.94 0.39
C GLY A 508 23.97 69.17 0.52
N PRO A 509 23.50 68.86 1.78
CA PRO A 509 22.28 68.12 2.05
C PRO A 509 21.03 68.77 1.44
N ASP A 510 21.05 70.08 1.18
CA ASP A 510 19.89 70.83 0.62
C ASP A 510 19.69 70.69 -0.89
N TYR A 511 20.52 69.93 -1.56
CA TYR A 511 20.43 69.71 -3.01
C TYR A 511 19.35 68.65 -3.37
N TYR A 512 18.91 67.86 -2.42
CA TYR A 512 17.96 66.75 -2.63
C TYR A 512 16.55 66.99 -2.01
N ASN A 513 16.21 68.22 -1.68
CA ASN A 513 14.81 68.62 -1.33
C ASN A 513 14.05 69.12 -2.51
#